data_91b1ba6af17ccec0ad5d5800f1efb60d
#
_entry.id   91b1ba6af17ccec0ad5d5800f1efb60d
#
_cell.length_a   1.000
_cell.length_b   1.000
_cell.length_c   1.000
_cell.angle_alpha   90.00
_cell.angle_beta   90.00
_cell.angle_gamma   90.00
#
_symmetry.space_group_name_H-M   'P 1'
#
loop_
_entity.id
_entity.type
_entity.pdbx_description
1 polymer ?
#
loop_
_entity_poly.entity_id
_entity_poly.type
_entity_poly.pdbx_seq_one_letter_code
_entity_poly.pdbx_strand_id
1 'polypeptide(L)'
;MTKEWGAVDLLCANAGILRDKSFAKMEVADFAKVLDVHLNGTFYCCKAMWNGMRERNYGRIVVTTSSSGLFGNFGQANYGAAKAGMIGLMNVLAEEGRKNNIRVNTISPTAATRMTEELLPPQALALMKPESITPAVLYLLGEDAPTRTIMGAGAGSFAVIKVVETEGINLPSVDWTPEAIAAHFAEISDMSTAKALENAFQQTNKYVSQAAARAGVKL
;
A
#
# COMPACT_ATOMS: atom_id res chain seq x y z
N MET A 1 -26.91 -0.15 -7.91
CA MET A 1 -25.92 -0.56 -8.93
C MET A 1 -26.18 -1.97 -9.47
N THR A 2 -26.01 -3.03 -8.69
CA THR A 2 -26.21 -4.43 -9.20
C THR A 2 -27.62 -4.71 -9.72
N LYS A 3 -28.66 -4.09 -9.16
CA LYS A 3 -30.05 -4.20 -9.66
C LYS A 3 -30.27 -3.57 -11.03
N GLU A 4 -29.49 -2.53 -11.37
CA GLU A 4 -29.64 -1.79 -12.62
C GLU A 4 -28.67 -2.26 -13.70
N TRP A 5 -27.45 -2.64 -13.32
CA TRP A 5 -26.36 -2.96 -14.25
C TRP A 5 -25.93 -4.42 -14.24
N GLY A 6 -26.58 -5.23 -13.40
CA GLY A 6 -26.30 -6.68 -13.28
C GLY A 6 -25.03 -7.00 -12.51
N ALA A 7 -23.92 -6.29 -12.75
CA ALA A 7 -22.63 -6.55 -12.13
C ALA A 7 -21.83 -5.28 -11.86
N VAL A 8 -20.89 -5.37 -10.95
CA VAL A 8 -19.82 -4.38 -10.74
C VAL A 8 -18.49 -5.12 -10.76
N ASP A 9 -17.71 -4.92 -11.79
CA ASP A 9 -16.47 -5.65 -12.04
C ASP A 9 -15.22 -4.81 -11.79
N LEU A 10 -15.37 -3.47 -11.80
CA LEU A 10 -14.29 -2.53 -11.59
C LEU A 10 -14.62 -1.61 -10.41
N LEU A 11 -13.67 -1.46 -9.48
CA LEU A 11 -13.76 -0.53 -8.35
C LEU A 11 -12.54 0.38 -8.31
N CYS A 12 -12.76 1.70 -8.36
CA CYS A 12 -11.77 2.70 -8.01
C CYS A 12 -12.21 3.39 -6.70
N ALA A 13 -11.58 3.04 -5.58
CA ALA A 13 -11.85 3.62 -4.27
C ALA A 13 -10.95 4.84 -4.04
N ASN A 14 -11.47 6.03 -4.33
CA ASN A 14 -10.72 7.30 -4.31
C ASN A 14 -11.25 8.34 -3.32
N ALA A 15 -12.42 8.16 -2.74
CA ALA A 15 -13.00 9.13 -1.80
C ALA A 15 -12.07 9.39 -0.61
N GLY A 16 -11.99 10.65 -0.18
CA GLY A 16 -11.12 11.01 0.92
C GLY A 16 -11.30 12.44 1.42
N ILE A 17 -10.75 12.70 2.59
CA ILE A 17 -10.75 13.99 3.28
C ILE A 17 -9.39 14.28 3.89
N LEU A 18 -9.13 15.55 4.24
CA LEU A 18 -7.97 15.96 5.03
C LEU A 18 -8.42 16.58 6.36
N ARG A 19 -7.65 16.33 7.42
CA ARG A 19 -7.73 16.97 8.74
C ARG A 19 -6.32 17.09 9.29
N ASP A 20 -5.49 17.86 8.57
CA ASP A 20 -4.05 17.96 8.82
C ASP A 20 -3.77 18.85 10.03
N LYS A 21 -3.02 18.31 10.97
CA LYS A 21 -2.48 19.01 12.14
C LYS A 21 -1.22 18.30 12.61
N SER A 22 -0.28 19.05 13.20
CA SER A 22 0.87 18.41 13.86
C SER A 22 0.37 17.39 14.90
N PHE A 23 1.11 16.32 15.12
CA PHE A 23 0.70 15.22 16.01
C PHE A 23 0.30 15.73 17.40
N ALA A 24 1.05 16.70 17.94
CA ALA A 24 0.76 17.28 19.25
C ALA A 24 -0.57 18.06 19.32
N LYS A 25 -1.11 18.51 18.17
CA LYS A 25 -2.35 19.28 18.08
C LYS A 25 -3.51 18.51 17.44
N MET A 26 -3.25 17.27 17.04
CA MET A 26 -4.25 16.44 16.37
C MET A 26 -5.26 15.91 17.38
N GLU A 27 -6.54 16.18 17.14
CA GLU A 27 -7.63 15.64 17.94
C GLU A 27 -7.89 14.16 17.57
N VAL A 28 -8.21 13.34 18.58
CA VAL A 28 -8.55 11.92 18.38
C VAL A 28 -9.74 11.77 17.41
N ALA A 29 -10.71 12.68 17.48
CA ALA A 29 -11.86 12.68 16.57
C ALA A 29 -11.46 12.93 15.09
N ASP A 30 -10.50 13.81 14.84
CA ASP A 30 -9.99 14.06 13.48
C ASP A 30 -9.22 12.83 12.95
N PHE A 31 -8.43 12.19 13.81
CA PHE A 31 -7.76 10.94 13.48
C PHE A 31 -8.78 9.85 13.11
N ALA A 32 -9.73 9.57 13.97
CA ALA A 32 -10.76 8.56 13.76
C ALA A 32 -11.59 8.84 12.48
N LYS A 33 -11.96 10.09 12.24
CA LYS A 33 -12.77 10.49 11.07
C LYS A 33 -12.02 10.26 9.76
N VAL A 34 -10.72 10.56 9.70
CA VAL A 34 -9.90 10.32 8.51
C VAL A 34 -9.76 8.83 8.23
N LEU A 35 -9.50 8.00 9.25
CA LEU A 35 -9.46 6.55 9.10
C LEU A 35 -10.82 5.99 8.63
N ASP A 36 -11.90 6.48 9.20
CA ASP A 36 -13.25 6.03 8.88
C ASP A 36 -13.58 6.27 7.39
N VAL A 37 -13.30 7.48 6.89
CA VAL A 37 -13.59 7.80 5.48
C VAL A 37 -12.66 7.04 4.53
N HIS A 38 -11.35 7.06 4.79
CA HIS A 38 -10.39 6.46 3.88
C HIS A 38 -10.36 4.94 3.99
N LEU A 39 -10.00 4.40 5.14
CA LEU A 39 -9.75 2.97 5.32
C LEU A 39 -11.04 2.17 5.43
N ASN A 40 -11.92 2.52 6.35
CA ASN A 40 -13.18 1.81 6.54
C ASN A 40 -14.10 1.98 5.32
N GLY A 41 -14.20 3.19 4.75
CA GLY A 41 -14.99 3.44 3.55
C GLY A 41 -14.52 2.58 2.35
N THR A 42 -13.21 2.49 2.14
CA THR A 42 -12.64 1.61 1.11
C THR A 42 -12.92 0.14 1.40
N PHE A 43 -12.74 -0.29 2.65
CA PHE A 43 -13.08 -1.67 3.06
C PHE A 43 -14.55 -1.99 2.78
N TYR A 44 -15.47 -1.11 3.13
CA TYR A 44 -16.90 -1.34 2.89
C TYR A 44 -17.23 -1.45 1.40
N CYS A 45 -16.63 -0.59 0.56
CA CYS A 45 -16.79 -0.70 -0.89
C CYS A 45 -16.27 -2.03 -1.44
N CYS A 46 -15.05 -2.43 -1.06
CA CYS A 46 -14.49 -3.71 -1.45
C CYS A 46 -15.36 -4.88 -0.99
N LYS A 47 -15.80 -4.86 0.28
CA LYS A 47 -16.64 -5.91 0.88
C LYS A 47 -17.98 -6.06 0.18
N ALA A 48 -18.61 -4.97 -0.20
CA ALA A 48 -19.90 -4.98 -0.90
C ALA A 48 -19.84 -5.63 -2.28
N MET A 49 -18.69 -5.56 -2.96
CA MET A 49 -18.51 -6.09 -4.32
C MET A 49 -17.85 -7.47 -4.36
N TRP A 50 -17.17 -7.84 -3.27
CA TRP A 50 -16.25 -8.98 -3.22
C TRP A 50 -16.90 -10.32 -3.62
N ASN A 51 -18.06 -10.65 -3.07
CA ASN A 51 -18.72 -11.92 -3.35
C ASN A 51 -19.17 -12.02 -4.82
N GLY A 52 -19.74 -10.96 -5.37
CA GLY A 52 -20.12 -10.94 -6.79
C GLY A 52 -18.93 -11.07 -7.73
N MET A 53 -17.78 -10.44 -7.42
CA MET A 53 -16.55 -10.61 -8.18
C MET A 53 -16.03 -12.05 -8.10
N ARG A 54 -16.09 -12.68 -6.91
CA ARG A 54 -15.71 -14.10 -6.73
C ARG A 54 -16.59 -15.06 -7.52
N GLU A 55 -17.89 -14.86 -7.47
CA GLU A 55 -18.87 -15.70 -8.19
C GLU A 55 -18.65 -15.65 -9.71
N ARG A 56 -18.27 -14.50 -10.24
CA ARG A 56 -17.99 -14.31 -11.67
C ARG A 56 -16.54 -14.63 -12.06
N ASN A 57 -15.67 -14.91 -11.10
CA ASN A 57 -14.23 -15.08 -11.30
C ASN A 57 -13.58 -13.92 -12.06
N TYR A 58 -14.00 -12.70 -11.75
CA TYR A 58 -13.48 -11.47 -12.33
C TYR A 58 -13.68 -10.28 -11.42
N GLY A 59 -12.62 -9.50 -11.21
CA GLY A 59 -12.67 -8.22 -10.51
C GLY A 59 -11.38 -7.44 -10.68
N ARG A 60 -11.49 -6.10 -10.73
CA ARG A 60 -10.35 -5.17 -10.75
C ARG A 60 -10.60 -4.09 -9.71
N ILE A 61 -9.70 -3.98 -8.76
CA ILE A 61 -9.83 -3.04 -7.65
C ILE A 61 -8.58 -2.16 -7.62
N VAL A 62 -8.79 -0.86 -7.67
CA VAL A 62 -7.75 0.14 -7.42
C VAL A 62 -8.13 0.95 -6.20
N VAL A 63 -7.30 0.91 -5.16
CA VAL A 63 -7.45 1.74 -3.97
C VAL A 63 -6.42 2.87 -3.98
N THR A 64 -6.78 4.04 -3.48
CA THR A 64 -5.90 5.20 -3.50
C THR A 64 -5.10 5.31 -2.22
N THR A 65 -3.79 5.05 -2.31
CA THR A 65 -2.79 5.36 -1.28
C THR A 65 -2.26 6.80 -1.46
N SER A 66 -1.10 7.11 -0.91
CA SER A 66 -0.44 8.42 -1.05
C SER A 66 1.03 8.31 -0.71
N SER A 67 1.85 9.23 -1.23
CA SER A 67 3.24 9.44 -0.77
C SER A 67 3.32 9.63 0.75
N SER A 68 2.32 10.29 1.37
CA SER A 68 2.25 10.43 2.83
C SER A 68 2.10 9.11 3.56
N GLY A 69 1.38 8.14 2.98
CA GLY A 69 1.26 6.79 3.55
C GLY A 69 2.48 5.92 3.30
N LEU A 70 3.29 6.25 2.29
CA LEU A 70 4.49 5.49 1.91
C LEU A 70 5.75 6.03 2.59
N PHE A 71 5.90 7.36 2.65
CA PHE A 71 7.15 8.02 3.01
C PHE A 71 7.00 8.97 4.20
N GLY A 72 5.77 9.19 4.67
CA GLY A 72 5.46 10.15 5.72
C GLY A 72 5.33 11.58 5.22
N ASN A 73 4.56 12.38 5.94
CA ASN A 73 4.48 13.83 5.75
C ASN A 73 4.12 14.50 7.09
N PHE A 74 4.75 15.64 7.38
CA PHE A 74 4.49 16.38 8.61
C PHE A 74 3.02 16.81 8.70
N GLY A 75 2.41 16.62 9.87
CA GLY A 75 1.03 17.04 10.12
C GLY A 75 -0.04 16.06 9.63
N GLN A 76 0.34 14.91 9.08
CA GLN A 76 -0.58 13.95 8.46
C GLN A 76 -0.57 12.56 9.12
N ALA A 77 -0.47 12.49 10.44
CA ALA A 77 -0.45 11.20 11.15
C ALA A 77 -1.73 10.37 10.89
N ASN A 78 -2.89 11.00 10.85
CA ASN A 78 -4.17 10.38 10.51
C ASN A 78 -4.22 9.92 9.04
N TYR A 79 -3.90 10.83 8.13
CA TYR A 79 -3.94 10.56 6.69
C TYR A 79 -2.87 9.55 6.28
N GLY A 80 -1.63 9.71 6.76
CA GLY A 80 -0.54 8.77 6.53
C GLY A 80 -0.87 7.36 7.01
N ALA A 81 -1.41 7.22 8.23
CA ALA A 81 -1.86 5.93 8.77
C ALA A 81 -2.96 5.29 7.91
N ALA A 82 -4.00 6.06 7.53
CA ALA A 82 -5.07 5.57 6.68
C ALA A 82 -4.54 5.11 5.31
N LYS A 83 -3.66 5.89 4.68
CA LYS A 83 -3.10 5.60 3.35
C LYS A 83 -2.08 4.46 3.36
N ALA A 84 -1.31 4.28 4.43
CA ALA A 84 -0.50 3.08 4.67
C ALA A 84 -1.37 1.83 4.84
N GLY A 85 -2.49 1.95 5.56
CA GLY A 85 -3.48 0.87 5.72
C GLY A 85 -4.05 0.35 4.40
N MET A 86 -4.13 1.19 3.35
CA MET A 86 -4.54 0.77 2.01
C MET A 86 -3.59 -0.25 1.41
N ILE A 87 -2.30 -0.14 1.68
CA ILE A 87 -1.29 -1.10 1.16
C ILE A 87 -1.49 -2.46 1.83
N GLY A 88 -1.71 -2.48 3.15
CA GLY A 88 -2.03 -3.72 3.87
C GLY A 88 -3.32 -4.36 3.36
N LEU A 89 -4.38 -3.59 3.20
CA LEU A 89 -5.65 -4.06 2.66
C LEU A 89 -5.48 -4.63 1.24
N MET A 90 -4.79 -3.91 0.34
CA MET A 90 -4.49 -4.37 -1.01
C MET A 90 -3.72 -5.70 -0.99
N ASN A 91 -2.69 -5.83 -0.15
CA ASN A 91 -1.87 -7.04 -0.07
C ASN A 91 -2.71 -8.28 0.29
N VAL A 92 -3.60 -8.16 1.27
CA VAL A 92 -4.48 -9.26 1.70
C VAL A 92 -5.52 -9.58 0.62
N LEU A 93 -6.21 -8.58 0.08
CA LEU A 93 -7.23 -8.78 -0.94
C LEU A 93 -6.64 -9.34 -2.25
N ALA A 94 -5.42 -8.95 -2.62
CA ALA A 94 -4.72 -9.51 -3.79
C ALA A 94 -4.42 -11.01 -3.60
N GLU A 95 -4.04 -11.42 -2.41
CA GLU A 95 -3.79 -12.83 -2.09
C GLU A 95 -5.09 -13.65 -2.08
N GLU A 96 -6.12 -13.15 -1.40
CA GLU A 96 -7.43 -13.83 -1.33
C GLU A 96 -8.14 -13.88 -2.69
N GLY A 97 -7.95 -12.88 -3.54
CA GLY A 97 -8.56 -12.76 -4.86
C GLY A 97 -7.91 -13.61 -5.96
N ARG A 98 -6.69 -14.10 -5.72
CA ARG A 98 -5.85 -14.77 -6.73
C ARG A 98 -6.58 -15.91 -7.46
N LYS A 99 -7.28 -16.76 -6.73
CA LYS A 99 -8.01 -17.92 -7.31
C LYS A 99 -9.23 -17.53 -8.13
N ASN A 100 -9.74 -16.32 -7.95
CA ASN A 100 -10.95 -15.83 -8.61
C ASN A 100 -10.65 -14.74 -9.64
N ASN A 101 -9.42 -14.62 -10.12
CA ASN A 101 -9.00 -13.57 -11.07
C ASN A 101 -9.41 -12.15 -10.62
N ILE A 102 -9.40 -11.91 -9.29
CA ILE A 102 -9.59 -10.58 -8.73
C ILE A 102 -8.21 -9.97 -8.53
N ARG A 103 -7.94 -8.88 -9.24
CA ARG A 103 -6.66 -8.16 -9.17
C ARG A 103 -6.85 -6.88 -8.37
N VAL A 104 -6.00 -6.68 -7.37
CA VAL A 104 -6.09 -5.55 -6.44
C VAL A 104 -4.79 -4.79 -6.43
N ASN A 105 -4.85 -3.49 -6.69
CA ASN A 105 -3.70 -2.61 -6.81
C ASN A 105 -3.91 -1.31 -6.03
N THR A 106 -2.84 -0.57 -5.78
CA THR A 106 -2.91 0.79 -5.25
C THR A 106 -2.34 1.80 -6.23
N ILE A 107 -2.97 2.97 -6.28
CA ILE A 107 -2.43 4.17 -6.93
C ILE A 107 -1.97 5.17 -5.86
N SER A 108 -0.77 5.74 -6.01
CA SER A 108 -0.25 6.85 -5.23
C SER A 108 -0.18 8.08 -6.15
N PRO A 109 -1.25 8.88 -6.24
CA PRO A 109 -1.31 9.98 -7.17
C PRO A 109 -0.63 11.23 -6.63
N THR A 110 -0.01 12.00 -7.53
CA THR A 110 0.49 13.35 -7.28
C THR A 110 -0.11 14.28 -8.33
N ALA A 111 -1.15 15.03 -7.96
CA ALA A 111 -1.90 15.91 -8.85
C ALA A 111 -2.27 17.22 -8.16
N ALA A 112 -2.42 18.28 -8.95
CA ALA A 112 -2.96 19.55 -8.50
C ALA A 112 -4.47 19.38 -8.27
N THR A 113 -4.88 19.56 -7.03
CA THR A 113 -6.27 19.47 -6.60
C THR A 113 -6.51 20.48 -5.50
N ARG A 114 -7.74 20.69 -5.09
CA ARG A 114 -8.08 21.51 -3.90
C ARG A 114 -7.30 21.14 -2.63
N MET A 115 -6.79 19.91 -2.57
CA MET A 115 -5.97 19.44 -1.44
C MET A 115 -4.50 19.86 -1.53
N THR A 116 -4.02 20.31 -2.69
CA THR A 116 -2.60 20.60 -2.96
C THR A 116 -2.35 22.03 -3.41
N GLU A 117 -3.38 22.82 -3.70
CA GLU A 117 -3.29 24.19 -4.24
C GLU A 117 -2.41 25.13 -3.41
N GLU A 118 -2.45 24.99 -2.08
CA GLU A 118 -1.70 25.85 -1.15
C GLU A 118 -0.28 25.33 -0.87
N LEU A 119 0.10 24.17 -1.39
CA LEU A 119 1.35 23.50 -1.03
C LEU A 119 2.50 23.76 -2.02
N LEU A 120 2.20 24.18 -3.24
CA LEU A 120 3.18 24.27 -4.33
C LEU A 120 3.03 25.57 -5.12
N PRO A 121 4.12 26.08 -5.73
CA PRO A 121 4.06 27.26 -6.58
C PRO A 121 3.22 26.98 -7.84
N PRO A 122 2.56 28.03 -8.43
CA PRO A 122 1.66 27.87 -9.57
C PRO A 122 2.26 27.15 -10.79
N GLN A 123 3.56 27.34 -11.04
CA GLN A 123 4.26 26.68 -12.15
C GLN A 123 4.32 25.16 -11.96
N ALA A 124 4.53 24.68 -10.72
CA ALA A 124 4.53 23.26 -10.41
C ALA A 124 3.12 22.68 -10.51
N LEU A 125 2.11 23.40 -9.99
CA LEU A 125 0.70 22.99 -10.07
C LEU A 125 0.23 22.83 -11.52
N ALA A 126 0.67 23.73 -12.42
CA ALA A 126 0.33 23.66 -13.84
C ALA A 126 0.82 22.38 -14.54
N LEU A 127 1.90 21.77 -14.04
CA LEU A 127 2.42 20.49 -14.56
C LEU A 127 1.68 19.27 -13.99
N MET A 128 1.03 19.42 -12.84
CA MET A 128 0.43 18.32 -12.08
C MET A 128 -1.06 18.13 -12.40
N LYS A 129 -1.41 18.10 -13.67
CA LYS A 129 -2.80 17.95 -14.12
C LYS A 129 -3.38 16.60 -13.65
N PRO A 130 -4.59 16.56 -13.05
CA PRO A 130 -5.24 15.33 -12.62
C PRO A 130 -5.36 14.27 -13.72
N GLU A 131 -5.52 14.70 -14.96
CA GLU A 131 -5.62 13.83 -16.14
C GLU A 131 -4.36 12.97 -16.34
N SER A 132 -3.20 13.42 -15.84
CA SER A 132 -1.94 12.65 -15.91
C SER A 132 -1.97 11.36 -15.10
N ILE A 133 -2.92 11.21 -14.17
CA ILE A 133 -3.10 10.01 -13.34
C ILE A 133 -3.95 8.95 -14.06
N THR A 134 -4.88 9.39 -14.91
CA THR A 134 -5.88 8.54 -15.56
C THR A 134 -5.29 7.32 -16.27
N PRO A 135 -4.20 7.40 -17.06
CA PRO A 135 -3.64 6.25 -17.75
C PRO A 135 -3.21 5.13 -16.78
N ALA A 136 -2.63 5.49 -15.62
CA ALA A 136 -2.23 4.51 -14.61
C ALA A 136 -3.45 3.81 -13.99
N VAL A 137 -4.50 4.55 -13.66
CA VAL A 137 -5.74 3.97 -13.11
C VAL A 137 -6.40 3.04 -14.11
N LEU A 138 -6.53 3.44 -15.38
CA LEU A 138 -7.11 2.60 -16.44
C LEU A 138 -6.28 1.34 -16.68
N TYR A 139 -4.95 1.44 -16.69
CA TYR A 139 -4.08 0.26 -16.79
C TYR A 139 -4.28 -0.71 -15.61
N LEU A 140 -4.36 -0.19 -14.38
CA LEU A 140 -4.57 -1.01 -13.19
C LEU A 140 -5.98 -1.61 -13.07
N LEU A 141 -6.96 -1.08 -13.81
CA LEU A 141 -8.33 -1.60 -13.94
C LEU A 141 -8.52 -2.45 -15.21
N GLY A 142 -7.53 -2.50 -16.08
CA GLY A 142 -7.60 -3.22 -17.35
C GLY A 142 -7.58 -4.74 -17.21
N GLU A 143 -7.83 -5.42 -18.31
CA GLU A 143 -7.86 -6.88 -18.38
C GLU A 143 -6.50 -7.47 -17.98
N ASP A 144 -5.40 -6.91 -18.49
CA ASP A 144 -4.03 -7.35 -18.23
C ASP A 144 -3.37 -6.65 -17.02
N ALA A 145 -4.16 -6.00 -16.14
CA ALA A 145 -3.63 -5.35 -14.96
C ALA A 145 -2.76 -6.31 -14.13
N PRO A 146 -1.67 -5.85 -13.53
CA PRO A 146 -0.97 -6.64 -12.51
C PRO A 146 -1.87 -6.82 -11.28
N THR A 147 -1.39 -7.58 -10.31
CA THR A 147 -1.98 -7.56 -8.97
C THR A 147 -0.92 -7.21 -7.94
N ARG A 148 -1.35 -6.66 -6.79
CA ARG A 148 -0.46 -6.31 -5.68
C ARG A 148 0.62 -5.28 -6.06
N THR A 149 0.28 -4.36 -6.95
CA THR A 149 1.19 -3.30 -7.41
C THR A 149 0.85 -1.99 -6.74
N ILE A 150 1.87 -1.30 -6.23
CA ILE A 150 1.79 0.09 -5.78
C ILE A 150 2.34 0.95 -6.90
N MET A 151 1.51 1.73 -7.57
CA MET A 151 1.91 2.59 -8.68
C MET A 151 1.86 4.06 -8.28
N GLY A 152 3.00 4.73 -8.33
CA GLY A 152 3.10 6.19 -8.27
C GLY A 152 2.80 6.78 -9.64
N ALA A 153 2.00 7.83 -9.67
CA ALA A 153 1.67 8.57 -10.91
C ALA A 153 1.54 10.06 -10.64
N GLY A 154 2.14 10.89 -11.49
CA GLY A 154 2.05 12.35 -11.37
C GLY A 154 2.84 13.07 -12.44
N ALA A 155 2.30 14.17 -12.97
CA ALA A 155 2.95 15.01 -13.98
C ALA A 155 3.53 14.22 -15.17
N GLY A 156 2.86 13.15 -15.60
CA GLY A 156 3.32 12.29 -16.69
C GLY A 156 4.40 11.27 -16.30
N SER A 157 4.80 11.21 -15.02
CA SER A 157 5.75 10.21 -14.50
C SER A 157 5.01 9.04 -13.87
N PHE A 158 5.52 7.83 -14.09
CA PHE A 158 4.98 6.59 -13.55
C PHE A 158 6.09 5.75 -12.94
N ALA A 159 5.86 5.18 -11.75
CA ALA A 159 6.83 4.34 -11.06
C ALA A 159 6.14 3.22 -10.28
N VAL A 160 6.78 2.07 -10.15
CA VAL A 160 6.35 1.02 -9.24
C VAL A 160 7.11 1.16 -7.92
N ILE A 161 6.36 1.15 -6.82
CA ILE A 161 6.89 1.24 -5.47
C ILE A 161 6.80 -0.14 -4.84
N LYS A 162 7.84 -0.55 -4.12
CA LYS A 162 7.90 -1.85 -3.46
C LYS A 162 8.29 -1.70 -1.99
N VAL A 163 7.69 -2.52 -1.14
CA VAL A 163 8.17 -2.80 0.22
C VAL A 163 9.16 -3.95 0.10
N VAL A 164 10.35 -3.76 0.64
CA VAL A 164 11.45 -4.73 0.57
C VAL A 164 11.97 -5.04 1.96
N GLU A 165 12.60 -6.18 2.13
CA GLU A 165 13.30 -6.61 3.34
C GLU A 165 14.69 -7.09 2.96
N THR A 166 15.71 -6.66 3.71
CA THR A 166 17.09 -7.14 3.55
C THR A 166 17.20 -8.62 3.95
N GLU A 167 18.25 -9.30 3.52
CA GLU A 167 18.49 -10.68 3.97
C GLU A 167 18.65 -10.74 5.49
N GLY A 168 19.32 -9.73 6.07
CA GLY A 168 19.62 -9.68 7.50
C GLY A 168 20.58 -10.77 7.95
N ILE A 169 20.61 -11.01 9.25
CA ILE A 169 21.48 -12.03 9.88
C ILE A 169 20.68 -12.90 10.83
N ASN A 170 21.20 -14.08 11.15
CA ASN A 170 20.70 -14.91 12.23
C ASN A 170 21.76 -15.03 13.33
N LEU A 171 21.42 -14.62 14.55
CA LEU A 171 22.30 -14.67 15.73
C LEU A 171 21.99 -15.91 16.59
N PRO A 172 23.00 -16.53 17.26
CA PRO A 172 22.73 -17.54 18.25
C PRO A 172 22.07 -16.92 19.50
N SER A 173 21.38 -17.74 20.28
CA SER A 173 20.59 -17.24 21.42
C SER A 173 21.40 -16.51 22.48
N VAL A 174 22.69 -16.83 22.63
CA VAL A 174 23.61 -16.15 23.54
C VAL A 174 23.88 -14.69 23.15
N ASP A 175 23.65 -14.34 21.87
CA ASP A 175 23.90 -13.01 21.29
C ASP A 175 22.57 -12.27 21.00
N TRP A 176 21.45 -12.71 21.54
CA TRP A 176 20.17 -11.97 21.41
C TRP A 176 20.15 -10.78 22.36
N THR A 177 20.99 -9.81 22.08
CA THR A 177 21.17 -8.59 22.86
C THR A 177 21.05 -7.34 21.98
N PRO A 178 20.65 -6.20 22.54
CA PRO A 178 20.64 -4.92 21.79
C PRO A 178 22.04 -4.55 21.27
N GLU A 179 23.08 -4.86 22.03
CA GLU A 179 24.47 -4.58 21.67
C GLU A 179 24.91 -5.38 20.43
N ALA A 180 24.52 -6.65 20.35
CA ALA A 180 24.81 -7.48 19.18
C ALA A 180 24.06 -6.97 17.93
N ILE A 181 22.79 -6.56 18.06
CA ILE A 181 22.06 -5.91 16.98
C ILE A 181 22.77 -4.63 16.53
N ALA A 182 23.20 -3.79 17.45
CA ALA A 182 23.93 -2.56 17.14
C ALA A 182 25.27 -2.84 16.43
N ALA A 183 26.03 -3.84 16.88
CA ALA A 183 27.30 -4.24 16.28
C ALA A 183 27.15 -4.74 14.83
N HIS A 184 26.04 -5.41 14.51
CA HIS A 184 25.75 -5.97 13.18
C HIS A 184 24.79 -5.11 12.34
N PHE A 185 24.44 -3.90 12.76
CA PHE A 185 23.39 -3.12 12.10
C PHE A 185 23.68 -2.81 10.63
N ALA A 186 24.96 -2.61 10.26
CA ALA A 186 25.36 -2.39 8.88
C ALA A 186 25.03 -3.58 7.97
N GLU A 187 25.28 -4.81 8.45
CA GLU A 187 24.97 -6.05 7.73
C GLU A 187 23.44 -6.30 7.70
N ILE A 188 22.75 -6.08 8.82
CA ILE A 188 21.29 -6.19 8.92
C ILE A 188 20.60 -5.26 7.92
N SER A 189 21.14 -4.05 7.71
CA SER A 189 20.55 -3.01 6.87
C SER A 189 21.10 -2.97 5.44
N ASP A 190 21.84 -3.96 5.00
CA ASP A 190 22.44 -3.99 3.65
C ASP A 190 21.37 -4.12 2.56
N MET A 191 21.06 -2.98 1.96
CA MET A 191 20.05 -2.88 0.90
C MET A 191 20.42 -3.61 -0.40
N SER A 192 21.68 -3.98 -0.59
CA SER A 192 22.10 -4.79 -1.76
C SER A 192 21.49 -6.20 -1.73
N THR A 193 21.09 -6.67 -0.55
CA THR A 193 20.45 -7.98 -0.32
C THR A 193 18.93 -7.92 -0.34
N ALA A 194 18.33 -6.71 -0.45
CA ALA A 194 16.91 -6.47 -0.27
C ALA A 194 16.05 -7.14 -1.34
N LYS A 195 14.98 -7.79 -0.91
CA LYS A 195 14.00 -8.46 -1.77
C LYS A 195 12.58 -8.06 -1.41
N ALA A 196 11.72 -7.96 -2.41
CA ALA A 196 10.28 -7.84 -2.18
C ALA A 196 9.71 -9.22 -1.88
N LEU A 197 9.06 -9.37 -0.72
CA LEU A 197 8.42 -10.62 -0.34
C LEU A 197 6.99 -10.69 -0.90
N GLU A 198 6.57 -11.86 -1.35
CA GLU A 198 5.24 -12.07 -1.94
C GLU A 198 4.13 -12.20 -0.89
N ASN A 199 4.44 -12.75 0.29
CA ASN A 199 3.48 -12.91 1.38
C ASN A 199 4.20 -13.03 2.74
N ALA A 200 3.42 -13.01 3.82
CA ALA A 200 3.94 -13.09 5.18
C ALA A 200 4.68 -14.41 5.47
N PHE A 201 4.27 -15.51 4.82
CA PHE A 201 4.92 -16.81 5.00
C PHE A 201 6.37 -16.84 4.49
N GLN A 202 6.69 -16.08 3.45
CA GLN A 202 8.07 -16.00 2.96
C GLN A 202 9.00 -15.38 4.02
N GLN A 203 8.55 -14.38 4.78
CA GLN A 203 9.33 -13.86 5.91
C GLN A 203 9.52 -14.91 7.01
N THR A 204 8.44 -15.56 7.41
CA THR A 204 8.50 -16.63 8.41
C THR A 204 9.46 -17.74 7.97
N ASN A 205 9.33 -18.21 6.75
CA ASN A 205 10.18 -19.27 6.20
C ASN A 205 11.65 -18.86 6.15
N LYS A 206 11.95 -17.60 5.76
CA LYS A 206 13.32 -17.07 5.78
C LYS A 206 13.93 -17.17 7.18
N TYR A 207 13.26 -16.67 8.20
CA TYR A 207 13.79 -16.68 9.57
C TYR A 207 13.94 -18.09 10.12
N VAL A 208 12.94 -18.95 9.89
CA VAL A 208 13.00 -20.36 10.35
C VAL A 208 14.11 -21.12 9.62
N SER A 209 14.28 -20.92 8.31
CA SER A 209 15.36 -21.58 7.54
C SER A 209 16.76 -21.13 7.98
N GLN A 210 16.96 -19.84 8.25
CA GLN A 210 18.23 -19.33 8.79
C GLN A 210 18.52 -19.93 10.17
N ALA A 211 17.52 -20.01 11.05
CA ALA A 211 17.66 -20.61 12.37
C ALA A 211 17.96 -22.12 12.29
N ALA A 212 17.27 -22.84 11.41
CA ALA A 212 17.50 -24.28 11.19
C ALA A 212 18.90 -24.57 10.64
N ALA A 213 19.35 -23.78 9.66
CA ALA A 213 20.69 -23.90 9.10
C ALA A 213 21.76 -23.70 10.18
N ARG A 214 21.61 -22.72 11.06
CA ARG A 214 22.51 -22.50 12.19
C ARG A 214 22.48 -23.66 13.19
N ALA A 215 21.31 -24.21 13.47
CA ALA A 215 21.15 -25.30 14.41
C ALA A 215 21.51 -26.68 13.84
N GLY A 216 21.82 -26.77 12.56
CA GLY A 216 22.04 -28.06 11.87
C GLY A 216 20.77 -28.90 11.76
N VAL A 217 19.59 -28.28 11.84
CA VAL A 217 18.29 -28.95 11.74
C VAL A 217 17.83 -28.95 10.29
N LYS A 218 17.39 -30.09 9.82
CA LYS A 218 16.78 -30.24 8.48
C LYS A 218 15.26 -30.03 8.63
N LEU A 219 14.71 -29.07 7.89
CA LEU A 219 13.28 -28.77 7.82
C LEU A 219 12.57 -29.61 6.75
#